data_affc808f36ba0015cc6ae6674edefed0
#
_entry.id   affc808f36ba0015cc6ae6674edefed0
#
_cell.length_a   1.000
_cell.length_b   1.000
_cell.length_c   1.000
_cell.angle_alpha   90.00
_cell.angle_beta   90.00
_cell.angle_gamma   90.00
#
_symmetry.space_group_name_H-M   'P 1'
#
loop_
_entity.id
_entity.type
_entity.pdbx_description
1 polymer ?
#
loop_
_entity_poly.entity_id
_entity_poly.type
_entity_poly.pdbx_seq_one_letter_code
_entity_poly.pdbx_strand_id
1 'polypeptide(L)'
;PTIDYDEWTPEELAFDEQKPTGISDTIIDTLANEHCCIVQGPPGTGKSYTIASVISSYLDAGKTVCVTTMANKGLIELIKQKPLQKYVKGGRVSKTNLSIDERKQVSGVKAASADLQVPGGEILCATNYQLSSVYSEKKMTLYGLPKYDLIVIEEASQAFLTAIVAFKQLGVDCLIVGDPMQLPPIVKLNNPQYNS
;
A
#
# COMPACT_ATOMS: atom_id res chain seq x y z
N PRO A 1 -9.55 4.89 -30.94
CA PRO A 1 -9.45 3.46 -31.19
C PRO A 1 -10.37 2.76 -30.20
N THR A 2 -11.44 2.19 -30.73
CA THR A 2 -12.35 1.30 -29.99
C THR A 2 -11.59 -0.02 -29.81
N ILE A 3 -11.41 -0.44 -28.57
CA ILE A 3 -10.86 -1.75 -28.26
C ILE A 3 -11.98 -2.74 -28.56
N ASP A 4 -11.77 -3.61 -29.55
CA ASP A 4 -12.71 -4.67 -29.89
C ASP A 4 -12.48 -5.82 -28.91
N TYR A 5 -13.43 -6.05 -28.00
CA TYR A 5 -13.37 -7.12 -27.00
C TYR A 5 -13.82 -8.47 -27.53
N ASP A 6 -14.32 -8.55 -28.78
CA ASP A 6 -14.84 -9.78 -29.38
C ASP A 6 -13.73 -10.71 -29.91
N GLU A 7 -12.45 -10.26 -29.90
CA GLU A 7 -11.30 -11.09 -30.33
C GLU A 7 -10.65 -11.88 -29.19
N TRP A 8 -11.11 -11.75 -27.95
CA TRP A 8 -10.51 -12.46 -26.81
C TRP A 8 -11.06 -13.88 -26.71
N THR A 9 -10.18 -14.85 -26.78
CA THR A 9 -10.56 -16.25 -26.60
C THR A 9 -10.87 -16.56 -25.13
N PRO A 10 -11.76 -17.54 -24.81
CA PRO A 10 -12.03 -17.95 -23.45
C PRO A 10 -10.77 -18.38 -22.66
N GLU A 11 -9.74 -18.83 -23.35
CA GLU A 11 -8.45 -19.24 -22.74
C GLU A 11 -7.61 -18.03 -22.31
N GLU A 12 -7.70 -16.89 -23.00
CA GLU A 12 -7.05 -15.63 -22.60
C GLU A 12 -7.78 -14.93 -21.44
N LEU A 13 -9.06 -15.29 -21.23
CA LEU A 13 -9.86 -14.87 -20.07
C LEU A 13 -9.80 -15.87 -18.92
N ALA A 14 -9.18 -17.04 -19.12
CA ALA A 14 -8.97 -17.99 -18.04
C ALA A 14 -8.07 -17.34 -17.00
N PHE A 15 -8.65 -16.93 -15.87
CA PHE A 15 -7.90 -16.65 -14.67
C PHE A 15 -7.10 -17.89 -14.35
N ASP A 16 -5.78 -17.78 -14.48
CA ASP A 16 -4.89 -18.83 -14.03
C ASP A 16 -5.20 -19.03 -12.53
N GLU A 17 -5.83 -20.14 -12.18
CA GLU A 17 -6.08 -20.56 -10.80
C GLU A 17 -4.76 -20.92 -10.12
N GLN A 18 -3.75 -20.04 -10.26
CA GLN A 18 -2.50 -20.18 -9.56
C GLN A 18 -2.77 -20.10 -8.06
N LYS A 19 -2.26 -21.07 -7.35
CA LYS A 19 -2.34 -21.12 -5.89
C LYS A 19 -1.90 -19.77 -5.30
N PRO A 20 -2.49 -19.29 -4.20
CA PRO A 20 -2.18 -17.98 -3.60
C PRO A 20 -0.69 -17.69 -3.37
N THR A 21 0.15 -18.73 -3.28
CA THR A 21 1.60 -18.65 -3.17
C THR A 21 2.28 -18.15 -4.44
N GLY A 22 1.78 -18.49 -5.62
CA GLY A 22 2.37 -18.04 -6.89
C GLY A 22 2.16 -16.55 -7.19
N ILE A 23 1.05 -15.95 -6.72
CA ILE A 23 0.76 -14.52 -6.98
C ILE A 23 1.76 -13.61 -6.25
N SER A 24 2.10 -13.92 -5.00
CA SER A 24 3.09 -13.14 -4.24
C SER A 24 4.47 -13.18 -4.90
N ASP A 25 4.87 -14.34 -5.40
CA ASP A 25 6.17 -14.52 -6.07
C ASP A 25 6.20 -13.75 -7.40
N THR A 26 5.12 -13.80 -8.18
CA THR A 26 4.98 -13.00 -9.42
C THR A 26 5.08 -11.50 -9.14
N ILE A 27 4.46 -11.00 -8.07
CA ILE A 27 4.56 -9.59 -7.68
C ILE A 27 6.00 -9.24 -7.32
N ILE A 28 6.69 -10.09 -6.55
CA ILE A 28 8.08 -9.87 -6.13
C ILE A 28 8.99 -9.84 -7.35
N ASP A 29 8.84 -10.78 -8.28
CA ASP A 29 9.61 -10.81 -9.52
C ASP A 29 9.35 -9.57 -10.39
N THR A 30 8.10 -9.13 -10.50
CA THR A 30 7.75 -7.90 -11.21
C THR A 30 8.41 -6.68 -10.56
N LEU A 31 8.35 -6.56 -9.24
CA LEU A 31 8.99 -5.46 -8.51
C LEU A 31 10.51 -5.47 -8.68
N ALA A 32 11.14 -6.65 -8.70
CA ALA A 32 12.58 -6.78 -8.89
C ALA A 32 13.04 -6.31 -10.28
N ASN A 33 12.21 -6.50 -11.31
CA ASN A 33 12.54 -6.15 -12.69
C ASN A 33 12.08 -4.75 -13.10
N GLU A 34 10.86 -4.35 -12.68
CA GLU A 34 10.17 -3.14 -13.17
C GLU A 34 10.09 -2.02 -12.13
N HIS A 35 10.45 -2.28 -10.87
CA HIS A 35 10.35 -1.35 -9.74
C HIS A 35 8.93 -0.80 -9.50
N CYS A 36 7.92 -1.31 -10.19
CA CYS A 36 6.53 -0.92 -10.02
C CYS A 36 5.61 -2.06 -10.44
N CYS A 37 4.68 -2.41 -9.54
CA CYS A 37 3.66 -3.42 -9.81
C CYS A 37 2.29 -2.87 -9.44
N ILE A 38 1.29 -3.08 -10.31
CA ILE A 38 -0.10 -2.71 -10.06
C ILE A 38 -0.91 -3.98 -9.91
N VAL A 39 -1.55 -4.14 -8.76
CA VAL A 39 -2.41 -5.28 -8.44
C VAL A 39 -3.87 -4.82 -8.35
N GLN A 40 -4.69 -5.39 -9.19
CA GLN A 40 -6.14 -5.13 -9.22
C GLN A 40 -6.91 -6.39 -8.79
N GLY A 41 -8.02 -6.17 -8.11
CA GLY A 41 -8.93 -7.26 -7.76
C GLY A 41 -10.09 -6.81 -6.89
N PRO A 42 -11.24 -7.50 -6.98
CA PRO A 42 -12.43 -7.19 -6.19
C PRO A 42 -12.21 -7.45 -4.69
N PRO A 43 -13.10 -6.96 -3.82
CA PRO A 43 -13.09 -7.29 -2.40
C PRO A 43 -13.18 -8.80 -2.17
N GLY A 44 -12.52 -9.31 -1.13
CA GLY A 44 -12.62 -10.72 -0.74
C GLY A 44 -11.71 -11.69 -1.51
N THR A 45 -10.91 -11.23 -2.47
CA THR A 45 -9.98 -12.09 -3.25
C THR A 45 -8.65 -12.41 -2.55
N GLY A 46 -8.52 -12.06 -1.28
CA GLY A 46 -7.28 -12.32 -0.52
C GLY A 46 -6.15 -11.31 -0.76
N LYS A 47 -6.41 -10.16 -1.39
CA LYS A 47 -5.41 -9.11 -1.66
C LYS A 47 -4.56 -8.77 -0.43
N SER A 48 -5.20 -8.51 0.71
CA SER A 48 -4.48 -8.11 1.93
C SER A 48 -3.51 -9.20 2.43
N TYR A 49 -3.86 -10.47 2.26
CA TYR A 49 -2.95 -11.58 2.58
C TYR A 49 -1.77 -11.63 1.60
N THR A 50 -2.03 -11.48 0.30
CA THR A 50 -0.99 -11.45 -0.74
C THR A 50 -0.03 -10.28 -0.51
N ILE A 51 -0.55 -9.07 -0.25
CA ILE A 51 0.24 -7.89 0.09
C ILE A 51 1.09 -8.15 1.33
N ALA A 52 0.50 -8.71 2.39
CA ALA A 52 1.21 -9.05 3.62
C ALA A 52 2.34 -10.07 3.38
N SER A 53 2.16 -11.00 2.43
CA SER A 53 3.19 -11.97 2.04
C SER A 53 4.35 -11.28 1.30
N VAL A 54 4.05 -10.38 0.36
CA VAL A 54 5.08 -9.57 -0.33
C VAL A 54 5.87 -8.73 0.67
N ILE A 55 5.18 -8.03 1.58
CA ILE A 55 5.81 -7.24 2.65
C ILE A 55 6.72 -8.14 3.51
N SER A 56 6.22 -9.32 3.90
CA SER A 56 7.00 -10.27 4.70
C SER A 56 8.31 -10.65 4.01
N SER A 57 8.30 -10.89 2.71
CA SER A 57 9.51 -11.22 1.94
C SER A 57 10.54 -10.08 1.95
N TYR A 58 10.07 -8.83 1.80
CA TYR A 58 10.96 -7.66 1.92
C TYR A 58 11.55 -7.52 3.32
N LEU A 59 10.74 -7.69 4.36
CA LEU A 59 11.20 -7.59 5.75
C LEU A 59 12.17 -8.73 6.13
N ASP A 60 11.96 -9.95 5.61
CA ASP A 60 12.88 -11.09 5.79
C ASP A 60 14.22 -10.86 5.09
N ALA A 61 14.22 -10.14 3.97
CA ALA A 61 15.44 -9.69 3.29
C ALA A 61 16.13 -8.49 3.98
N GLY A 62 15.65 -8.06 5.15
CA GLY A 62 16.19 -6.92 5.88
C GLY A 62 15.88 -5.56 5.26
N LYS A 63 14.93 -5.49 4.34
CA LYS A 63 14.53 -4.26 3.64
C LYS A 63 13.52 -3.46 4.45
N THR A 64 13.44 -2.16 4.18
CA THR A 64 12.53 -1.20 4.80
C THR A 64 11.24 -1.09 3.99
N VAL A 65 10.09 -1.06 4.66
CA VAL A 65 8.79 -0.97 4.00
C VAL A 65 7.96 0.19 4.57
N CYS A 66 7.28 0.93 3.70
CA CYS A 66 6.21 1.84 4.09
C CYS A 66 4.90 1.41 3.44
N VAL A 67 3.82 1.38 4.22
CA VAL A 67 2.46 1.11 3.72
C VAL A 67 1.59 2.32 3.95
N THR A 68 0.85 2.71 2.92
CA THR A 68 -0.14 3.78 3.02
C THR A 68 -1.51 3.33 2.49
N THR A 69 -2.56 3.78 3.17
CA THR A 69 -3.97 3.57 2.80
C THR A 69 -4.78 4.84 3.01
N MET A 70 -6.01 4.89 2.51
CA MET A 70 -6.91 6.02 2.75
C MET A 70 -7.37 6.08 4.21
N ALA A 71 -7.59 4.94 4.87
CA ALA A 71 -8.17 4.87 6.20
C ALA A 71 -7.36 3.99 7.16
N ASN A 72 -7.35 4.35 8.44
CA ASN A 72 -6.69 3.57 9.51
C ASN A 72 -7.18 2.12 9.59
N LYS A 73 -8.45 1.87 9.24
CA LYS A 73 -9.01 0.51 9.26
C LYS A 73 -8.27 -0.43 8.32
N GLY A 74 -7.95 0.01 7.10
CA GLY A 74 -7.18 -0.79 6.14
C GLY A 74 -5.81 -1.18 6.69
N LEU A 75 -5.09 -0.23 7.33
CA LEU A 75 -3.81 -0.51 7.99
C LEU A 75 -3.93 -1.59 9.08
N ILE A 76 -4.96 -1.49 9.94
CA ILE A 76 -5.17 -2.46 11.01
C ILE A 76 -5.50 -3.85 10.44
N GLU A 77 -6.34 -3.93 9.41
CA GLU A 77 -6.69 -5.19 8.75
C GLU A 77 -5.47 -5.84 8.07
N LEU A 78 -4.61 -5.04 7.45
CA LEU A 78 -3.35 -5.53 6.88
C LEU A 78 -2.39 -6.03 7.96
N ILE A 79 -2.17 -5.26 9.02
CA ILE A 79 -1.28 -5.63 10.15
C ILE A 79 -1.72 -6.94 10.80
N LYS A 80 -3.04 -7.25 10.83
CA LYS A 80 -3.59 -8.50 11.38
C LYS A 80 -3.31 -9.73 10.50
N GLN A 81 -2.87 -9.55 9.25
CA GLN A 81 -2.63 -10.69 8.36
C GLN A 81 -1.53 -11.60 8.91
N LYS A 82 -1.73 -12.91 8.74
CA LYS A 82 -0.84 -13.95 9.29
C LYS A 82 0.65 -13.75 8.94
N PRO A 83 1.03 -13.38 7.69
CA PRO A 83 2.45 -13.18 7.34
C PRO A 83 3.14 -12.09 8.16
N LEU A 84 2.40 -11.07 8.66
CA LEU A 84 2.98 -9.95 9.41
C LEU A 84 3.05 -10.19 10.93
N GLN A 85 2.42 -11.24 11.46
CA GLN A 85 2.32 -11.45 12.90
C GLN A 85 3.66 -11.66 13.59
N LYS A 86 4.65 -12.24 12.93
CA LYS A 86 6.00 -12.41 13.50
C LYS A 86 6.70 -11.05 13.72
N TYR A 87 6.46 -10.07 12.83
CA TYR A 87 7.02 -8.72 12.94
C TYR A 87 6.29 -7.89 14.00
N VAL A 88 4.97 -8.05 14.11
CA VAL A 88 4.17 -7.42 15.19
C VAL A 88 4.67 -7.88 16.55
N LYS A 89 4.81 -9.21 16.75
CA LYS A 89 5.33 -9.78 18.01
C LYS A 89 6.77 -9.37 18.29
N GLY A 90 7.57 -9.18 17.25
CA GLY A 90 8.94 -8.70 17.35
C GLY A 90 9.09 -7.19 17.53
N GLY A 91 7.98 -6.43 17.60
CA GLY A 91 8.00 -4.96 17.72
C GLY A 91 8.62 -4.26 16.50
N ARG A 92 8.50 -4.84 15.31
CA ARG A 92 9.08 -4.35 14.05
C ARG A 92 8.04 -3.63 13.17
N VAL A 93 6.84 -3.40 13.71
CA VAL A 93 5.75 -2.69 13.04
C VAL A 93 5.47 -1.39 13.77
N SER A 94 5.54 -0.30 13.05
CA SER A 94 5.22 1.05 13.53
C SER A 94 4.00 1.60 12.79
N LYS A 95 3.10 2.29 13.51
CA LYS A 95 1.92 2.93 12.93
C LYS A 95 1.76 4.36 13.43
N THR A 96 1.43 5.26 12.52
CA THR A 96 1.09 6.64 12.87
C THR A 96 -0.29 6.71 13.50
N ASN A 97 -0.48 7.69 14.41
CA ASN A 97 -1.76 7.94 15.12
C ASN A 97 -2.42 6.66 15.66
N LEU A 98 -1.62 5.82 16.32
CA LEU A 98 -2.10 4.57 16.93
C LEU A 98 -2.98 4.88 18.14
N SER A 99 -4.30 4.72 17.99
CA SER A 99 -5.28 4.95 19.08
C SER A 99 -5.23 3.86 20.15
N ILE A 100 -5.85 4.13 21.30
CA ILE A 100 -5.93 3.15 22.41
C ILE A 100 -6.68 1.89 21.98
N ASP A 101 -7.77 2.03 21.22
CA ASP A 101 -8.56 0.89 20.77
C ASP A 101 -7.85 0.08 19.68
N GLU A 102 -7.09 0.73 18.81
CA GLU A 102 -6.23 0.05 17.85
C GLU A 102 -5.10 -0.73 18.53
N ARG A 103 -4.50 -0.18 19.61
CA ARG A 103 -3.49 -0.90 20.41
C ARG A 103 -4.02 -2.19 21.01
N LYS A 104 -5.30 -2.23 21.42
CA LYS A 104 -5.95 -3.47 21.90
C LYS A 104 -6.07 -4.52 20.78
N GLN A 105 -6.26 -4.07 19.55
CA GLN A 105 -6.44 -4.95 18.39
C GLN A 105 -5.13 -5.48 17.83
N VAL A 106 -4.05 -4.70 17.89
CA VAL A 106 -2.72 -5.00 17.34
C VAL A 106 -1.63 -4.78 18.37
N SER A 107 -1.68 -5.57 19.46
CA SER A 107 -0.66 -5.48 20.51
C SER A 107 0.73 -5.80 19.96
N GLY A 108 1.73 -4.99 20.28
CA GLY A 108 3.10 -5.11 19.74
C GLY A 108 3.43 -4.10 18.65
N VAL A 109 2.45 -3.38 18.11
CA VAL A 109 2.68 -2.26 17.19
C VAL A 109 3.14 -1.03 17.96
N LYS A 110 4.19 -0.38 17.46
CA LYS A 110 4.72 0.88 18.05
C LYS A 110 4.00 2.09 17.46
N ALA A 111 3.77 3.11 18.29
CA ALA A 111 3.34 4.41 17.79
C ALA A 111 4.52 5.16 17.17
N ALA A 112 4.30 5.80 16.04
CA ALA A 112 5.34 6.52 15.30
C ALA A 112 4.81 7.81 14.68
N SER A 113 5.71 8.70 14.28
CA SER A 113 5.40 9.82 13.38
C SER A 113 5.59 9.39 11.93
N ALA A 114 4.95 10.10 11.00
CA ALA A 114 4.98 9.75 9.58
C ALA A 114 6.34 10.04 8.89
N ASP A 115 7.22 10.79 9.55
CA ASP A 115 8.59 11.06 9.08
C ASP A 115 9.63 10.07 9.62
N LEU A 116 9.19 9.06 10.38
CA LEU A 116 10.08 8.04 10.93
C LEU A 116 10.79 7.29 9.81
N GLN A 117 12.11 7.26 9.88
CA GLN A 117 12.91 6.31 9.12
C GLN A 117 13.01 5.01 9.90
N VAL A 118 12.44 3.95 9.37
CA VAL A 118 12.51 2.64 10.01
C VAL A 118 13.83 1.94 9.67
N PRO A 119 14.40 1.17 10.61
CA PRO A 119 15.55 0.31 10.34
C PRO A 119 15.21 -0.79 9.33
N GLY A 120 16.25 -1.41 8.77
CA GLY A 120 16.11 -2.58 7.90
C GLY A 120 15.31 -3.70 8.57
N GLY A 121 14.37 -4.27 7.83
CA GLY A 121 13.45 -5.29 8.30
C GLY A 121 12.30 -4.77 9.16
N GLU A 122 12.04 -3.47 9.19
CA GLU A 122 10.89 -2.85 9.87
C GLU A 122 9.94 -2.18 8.87
N ILE A 123 8.70 -1.97 9.30
CA ILE A 123 7.63 -1.37 8.52
C ILE A 123 7.03 -0.16 9.21
N LEU A 124 6.77 0.91 8.44
CA LEU A 124 5.93 2.04 8.82
C LEU A 124 4.56 1.94 8.13
N CYS A 125 3.50 2.05 8.90
CA CYS A 125 2.12 2.13 8.43
C CYS A 125 1.56 3.53 8.69
N ALA A 126 1.15 4.25 7.65
CA ALA A 126 0.62 5.61 7.74
C ALA A 126 -0.54 5.80 6.77
N THR A 127 -1.52 6.64 7.09
CA THR A 127 -2.54 7.01 6.11
C THR A 127 -1.98 7.99 5.08
N ASN A 128 -2.62 8.04 3.90
CA ASN A 128 -2.27 8.99 2.83
C ASN A 128 -2.21 10.44 3.35
N TYR A 129 -3.17 10.82 4.20
CA TYR A 129 -3.21 12.15 4.82
C TYR A 129 -1.98 12.43 5.67
N GLN A 130 -1.58 11.47 6.51
CA GLN A 130 -0.44 11.63 7.42
C GLN A 130 0.89 11.72 6.67
N LEU A 131 1.09 10.90 5.62
CA LEU A 131 2.26 11.02 4.77
C LEU A 131 2.28 12.35 4.02
N SER A 132 1.16 12.79 3.46
CA SER A 132 1.05 14.04 2.72
C SER A 132 1.35 15.25 3.61
N SER A 133 0.85 15.27 4.86
CA SER A 133 1.07 16.40 5.78
C SER A 133 2.55 16.59 6.12
N VAL A 134 3.28 15.50 6.34
CA VAL A 134 4.72 15.57 6.62
C VAL A 134 5.50 16.21 5.47
N TYR A 135 5.17 15.80 4.24
CA TYR A 135 5.86 16.32 3.06
C TYR A 135 5.47 17.75 2.70
N SER A 136 4.24 18.18 2.99
CA SER A 136 3.77 19.54 2.75
C SER A 136 4.18 20.52 3.84
N GLU A 137 4.04 20.14 5.12
CA GLU A 137 4.26 21.05 6.25
C GLU A 137 5.75 21.26 6.57
N LYS A 138 6.55 20.20 6.50
CA LYS A 138 8.00 20.29 6.79
C LYS A 138 8.84 20.77 5.62
N LYS A 139 8.24 21.15 4.49
CA LYS A 139 8.97 21.49 3.25
C LYS A 139 10.07 20.46 2.96
N MET A 140 9.81 19.21 3.23
CA MET A 140 10.76 18.16 2.94
C MET A 140 10.99 18.16 1.44
N THR A 141 12.10 18.69 1.04
CA THR A 141 12.56 18.64 -0.34
C THR A 141 12.66 17.17 -0.73
N LEU A 142 12.32 16.86 -1.97
CA LEU A 142 12.47 15.53 -2.56
C LEU A 142 13.94 15.05 -2.58
N TYR A 143 14.86 15.84 -2.00
CA TYR A 143 16.26 15.50 -1.84
C TYR A 143 16.42 14.38 -0.79
N GLY A 144 17.06 13.29 -1.20
CA GLY A 144 17.30 12.12 -0.36
C GLY A 144 16.22 11.05 -0.45
N LEU A 145 15.37 11.08 -1.47
CA LEU A 145 14.49 9.98 -1.86
C LEU A 145 15.26 8.98 -2.76
N PRO A 146 14.88 7.71 -2.76
CA PRO A 146 13.83 7.07 -1.95
C PRO A 146 14.22 6.86 -0.48
N LYS A 147 13.20 6.75 0.41
CA LYS A 147 13.36 6.53 1.86
C LYS A 147 13.17 5.08 2.29
N TYR A 148 12.45 4.32 1.47
CA TYR A 148 12.09 2.92 1.73
C TYR A 148 12.50 2.05 0.55
N ASP A 149 12.78 0.78 0.81
CA ASP A 149 13.01 -0.18 -0.27
C ASP A 149 11.69 -0.51 -0.98
N LEU A 150 10.57 -0.54 -0.25
CA LEU A 150 9.25 -0.75 -0.81
C LEU A 150 8.24 0.26 -0.25
N ILE A 151 7.49 0.92 -1.14
CA ILE A 151 6.25 1.62 -0.80
C ILE A 151 5.05 0.82 -1.30
N VAL A 152 4.09 0.57 -0.42
CA VAL A 152 2.80 -0.06 -0.75
C VAL A 152 1.71 0.99 -0.65
N ILE A 153 0.98 1.22 -1.74
CA ILE A 153 -0.17 2.13 -1.81
C ILE A 153 -1.42 1.29 -1.94
N GLU A 154 -2.12 1.06 -0.83
CA GLU A 154 -3.36 0.29 -0.79
C GLU A 154 -4.57 1.21 -0.96
N GLU A 155 -5.71 0.67 -1.41
CA GLU A 155 -6.92 1.43 -1.75
C GLU A 155 -6.64 2.55 -2.78
N ALA A 156 -5.73 2.31 -3.72
CA ALA A 156 -5.25 3.33 -4.66
C ALA A 156 -6.36 3.88 -5.57
N SER A 157 -7.43 3.13 -5.82
CA SER A 157 -8.61 3.60 -6.57
C SER A 157 -9.32 4.77 -5.90
N GLN A 158 -9.17 4.94 -4.58
CA GLN A 158 -9.74 6.04 -3.80
C GLN A 158 -8.75 7.21 -3.62
N ALA A 159 -7.50 7.08 -4.06
CA ALA A 159 -6.47 8.11 -3.94
C ALA A 159 -6.41 9.00 -5.19
N PHE A 160 -6.03 10.26 -5.01
CA PHE A 160 -5.72 11.13 -6.14
C PHE A 160 -4.44 10.66 -6.85
N LEU A 161 -4.44 10.70 -8.18
CA LEU A 161 -3.29 10.30 -8.98
C LEU A 161 -2.01 11.07 -8.59
N THR A 162 -2.14 12.36 -8.28
CA THR A 162 -1.04 13.20 -7.80
C THR A 162 -0.42 12.68 -6.50
N ALA A 163 -1.24 12.17 -5.59
CA ALA A 163 -0.76 11.56 -4.34
C ALA A 163 -0.03 10.24 -4.61
N ILE A 164 -0.58 9.38 -5.50
CA ILE A 164 0.06 8.14 -5.90
C ILE A 164 1.45 8.39 -6.49
N VAL A 165 1.56 9.37 -7.42
CA VAL A 165 2.84 9.75 -8.04
C VAL A 165 3.83 10.28 -7.00
N ALA A 166 3.37 11.09 -6.03
CA ALA A 166 4.23 11.58 -4.96
C ALA A 166 4.70 10.46 -4.04
N PHE A 167 3.82 9.55 -3.63
CA PHE A 167 4.18 8.43 -2.76
C PHE A 167 5.08 7.42 -3.44
N LYS A 168 4.91 7.18 -4.76
CA LYS A 168 5.81 6.31 -5.52
C LYS A 168 7.29 6.71 -5.37
N GLN A 169 7.57 7.99 -5.24
CA GLN A 169 8.95 8.48 -5.08
C GLN A 169 9.57 8.15 -3.71
N LEU A 170 8.77 7.71 -2.73
CA LEU A 170 9.25 7.35 -1.40
C LEU A 170 9.92 5.98 -1.35
N GLY A 171 9.67 5.10 -2.32
CA GLY A 171 10.23 3.77 -2.38
C GLY A 171 11.10 3.54 -3.61
N VAL A 172 12.10 2.67 -3.48
CA VAL A 172 12.81 2.11 -4.64
C VAL A 172 11.83 1.32 -5.47
N ASP A 173 11.09 0.40 -4.83
CA ASP A 173 10.02 -0.38 -5.42
C ASP A 173 8.65 0.16 -4.98
N CYS A 174 7.64 0.08 -5.86
CA CYS A 174 6.30 0.57 -5.60
C CYS A 174 5.25 -0.49 -5.94
N LEU A 175 4.47 -0.90 -4.95
CA LEU A 175 3.31 -1.77 -5.11
C LEU A 175 2.03 -0.94 -4.98
N ILE A 176 1.27 -0.85 -6.06
CA ILE A 176 0.00 -0.11 -6.11
C ILE A 176 -1.13 -1.13 -6.12
N VAL A 177 -2.03 -1.04 -5.14
CA VAL A 177 -3.13 -2.00 -4.97
C VAL A 177 -4.45 -1.27 -4.95
N GLY A 178 -5.38 -1.69 -5.78
CA GLY A 178 -6.68 -1.06 -5.88
C GLY A 178 -7.77 -1.99 -6.41
N ASP A 179 -8.98 -1.48 -6.38
CA ASP A 179 -10.14 -2.12 -6.98
C ASP A 179 -10.81 -1.07 -7.88
N PRO A 180 -10.76 -1.25 -9.21
CA PRO A 180 -11.30 -0.27 -10.15
C PRO A 180 -12.84 -0.15 -10.07
N MET A 181 -13.52 -1.11 -9.41
CA MET A 181 -14.96 -1.11 -9.20
C MET A 181 -15.37 -0.36 -7.92
N GLN A 182 -14.39 0.08 -7.09
CA GLN A 182 -14.69 0.92 -5.93
C GLN A 182 -14.88 2.38 -6.33
N LEU A 183 -15.61 3.13 -5.49
CA LEU A 183 -15.91 4.53 -5.71
C LEU A 183 -14.62 5.37 -5.85
N PRO A 184 -14.57 6.30 -6.81
CA PRO A 184 -13.45 7.22 -6.94
C PRO A 184 -13.37 8.18 -5.76
N PRO A 185 -12.27 8.96 -5.63
CA PRO A 185 -12.13 9.96 -4.59
C PRO A 185 -13.29 10.97 -4.58
N ILE A 186 -13.85 11.24 -3.40
CA ILE A 186 -14.89 12.26 -3.25
C ILE A 186 -14.22 13.62 -3.17
N VAL A 187 -14.46 14.48 -4.15
CA VAL A 187 -13.99 15.88 -4.13
C VAL A 187 -15.13 16.76 -3.65
N LYS A 188 -14.98 17.35 -2.46
CA LYS A 188 -15.87 18.45 -2.02
C LYS A 188 -15.29 19.76 -2.53
N LEU A 189 -15.82 20.27 -3.61
CA LEU A 189 -15.50 21.61 -4.08
C LEU A 189 -16.33 22.64 -3.30
N ASN A 190 -15.69 23.37 -2.39
CA ASN A 190 -16.32 24.50 -1.68
C ASN A 190 -16.41 25.76 -2.56
N ASN A 191 -16.45 25.62 -3.88
CA ASN A 191 -16.57 26.74 -4.79
C ASN A 191 -18.01 26.86 -5.29
N PRO A 192 -18.74 27.98 -5.00
CA PRO A 192 -20.14 28.18 -5.43
C PRO A 192 -20.36 28.11 -6.94
N GLN A 193 -19.31 28.32 -7.75
CA GLN A 193 -19.39 28.25 -9.22
C GLN A 193 -19.58 26.83 -9.77
N TYR A 194 -19.34 25.78 -8.96
CA TYR A 194 -19.46 24.39 -9.38
C TYR A 194 -20.62 23.64 -8.70
N ASN A 195 -21.47 24.37 -7.95
CA ASN A 195 -22.63 23.80 -7.26
C ASN A 195 -23.96 24.11 -7.99
N SER A 196 -23.93 24.34 -9.29
CA SER A 196 -25.12 24.55 -10.12
C SER A 196 -25.51 23.30 -10.89
#